data_0a1a1d3edcb878851175e7ccac4c8bb1
#
_entry.id   0a1a1d3edcb878851175e7ccac4c8bb1
#
_cell.length_a   1.000
_cell.length_b   1.000
_cell.length_c   1.000
_cell.angle_alpha   90.00
_cell.angle_beta   90.00
_cell.angle_gamma   90.00
#
_symmetry.space_group_name_H-M   'P 1'
#
loop_
_entity.id
_entity.type
_entity.pdbx_description
1 polymer ?
#
loop_
_entity_poly.entity_id
_entity_poly.type
_entity_poly.pdbx_seq_one_letter_code
_entity_poly.pdbx_strand_id
1 'polypeptide(L)'
;MEARQLGADGPQVAVVGLGTNNFGGRIDYQQSKAVVDAALDAGVTLIDTADIYTQGTSEEFIGRALAGRRDRVLIATKFGKEMDENPSEARGSRDYIRWAVEGSLRRLRTDVIDVYQMHEPDPNTPLLETLETLHDLVREGKVRYIGSSNYTAELMQEADALARERQLTHFVSAQNHYSLVERGIEDDVLPMCERLGIGQLPYFPLASGLLTGKYTRGVEATEGRLAGREIPDERWDRAEALQRYAEERGIPLLHMAVGGLLALSPAVSSVIAGATKPEQVRANVEAGSWRPSDEDVAALRALR
;
A
#
# COMPACT_ATOMS: atom_id res chain seq x y z
N MET A 1 -6.18 -10.37 -14.44
CA MET A 1 -5.76 -10.52 -13.03
C MET A 1 -7.01 -10.66 -12.16
N GLU A 2 -6.96 -11.43 -11.06
CA GLU A 2 -8.04 -11.47 -10.06
C GLU A 2 -8.23 -10.09 -9.43
N ALA A 3 -9.49 -9.76 -9.08
CA ALA A 3 -9.84 -8.55 -8.37
C ALA A 3 -10.57 -8.89 -7.07
N ARG A 4 -10.40 -8.05 -6.05
CA ARG A 4 -11.10 -8.13 -4.77
C ARG A 4 -11.74 -6.80 -4.44
N GLN A 5 -12.79 -6.84 -3.63
CA GLN A 5 -13.39 -5.64 -3.06
C GLN A 5 -12.41 -5.01 -2.07
N LEU A 6 -12.23 -3.70 -2.16
CA LEU A 6 -11.44 -2.94 -1.18
C LEU A 6 -12.33 -2.57 0.02
N GLY A 7 -12.36 -3.45 1.00
CA GLY A 7 -13.35 -3.37 2.08
C GLY A 7 -14.78 -3.64 1.60
N ALA A 8 -15.77 -3.46 2.48
CA ALA A 8 -17.17 -3.76 2.16
C ALA A 8 -17.78 -2.79 1.13
N ASP A 9 -17.39 -1.51 1.20
CA ASP A 9 -18.03 -0.42 0.44
C ASP A 9 -17.09 0.23 -0.60
N GLY A 10 -15.84 -0.22 -0.70
CA GLY A 10 -14.86 0.32 -1.62
C GLY A 10 -14.94 -0.26 -3.03
N PRO A 11 -14.05 0.15 -3.94
CA PRO A 11 -14.02 -0.31 -5.32
C PRO A 11 -13.42 -1.72 -5.46
N GLN A 12 -13.63 -2.33 -6.63
CA GLN A 12 -12.88 -3.52 -7.03
C GLN A 12 -11.44 -3.14 -7.40
N VAL A 13 -10.46 -3.81 -6.82
CA VAL A 13 -9.03 -3.62 -7.08
C VAL A 13 -8.37 -4.93 -7.49
N ALA A 14 -7.39 -4.87 -8.39
CA ALA A 14 -6.53 -6.00 -8.69
C ALA A 14 -5.79 -6.47 -7.42
N VAL A 15 -5.63 -7.77 -7.24
CA VAL A 15 -4.97 -8.34 -6.03
C VAL A 15 -3.50 -7.93 -5.89
N VAL A 16 -2.89 -7.36 -6.93
CA VAL A 16 -1.57 -6.73 -6.90
C VAL A 16 -1.69 -5.29 -7.36
N GLY A 17 -1.32 -4.36 -6.50
CA GLY A 17 -1.23 -2.94 -6.78
C GLY A 17 0.22 -2.49 -7.00
N LEU A 18 0.41 -1.38 -7.72
CA LEU A 18 1.72 -0.77 -7.95
C LEU A 18 2.04 0.28 -6.88
N GLY A 19 3.07 0.05 -6.07
CA GLY A 19 3.65 1.05 -5.17
C GLY A 19 4.71 1.90 -5.86
N THR A 20 4.68 3.21 -5.67
CA THR A 20 5.47 4.18 -6.45
C THR A 20 6.50 4.98 -5.66
N ASN A 21 6.83 4.59 -4.44
CA ASN A 21 7.82 5.29 -3.61
C ASN A 21 9.27 5.28 -4.16
N ASN A 22 9.48 4.64 -5.31
CA ASN A 22 10.75 4.69 -6.06
C ASN A 22 10.80 5.86 -7.08
N PHE A 23 9.64 6.41 -7.44
CA PHE A 23 9.52 7.38 -8.53
C PHE A 23 10.09 8.74 -8.11
N GLY A 24 10.90 9.33 -8.98
CA GLY A 24 11.59 10.59 -8.72
C GLY A 24 12.84 10.49 -7.84
N GLY A 25 12.96 9.42 -7.02
CA GLY A 25 14.12 9.19 -6.18
C GLY A 25 15.10 8.18 -6.76
N ARG A 26 14.64 6.95 -7.00
CA ARG A 26 15.48 5.84 -7.50
C ARG A 26 15.42 5.67 -9.01
N ILE A 27 14.34 6.09 -9.63
CA ILE A 27 14.11 6.02 -11.07
C ILE A 27 13.56 7.35 -11.58
N ASP A 28 13.98 7.71 -12.78
CA ASP A 28 13.54 8.91 -13.47
C ASP A 28 12.14 8.77 -14.07
N TYR A 29 11.69 9.83 -14.76
CA TYR A 29 10.36 9.84 -15.39
C TYR A 29 10.19 8.77 -16.46
N GLN A 30 11.20 8.55 -17.32
CA GLN A 30 11.10 7.58 -18.43
C GLN A 30 10.98 6.15 -17.89
N GLN A 31 11.76 5.82 -16.89
CA GLN A 31 11.72 4.55 -16.19
C GLN A 31 10.39 4.38 -15.44
N SER A 32 9.93 5.42 -14.74
CA SER A 32 8.63 5.43 -14.02
C SER A 32 7.48 5.23 -14.99
N LYS A 33 7.49 5.91 -16.15
CA LYS A 33 6.47 5.74 -17.19
C LYS A 33 6.46 4.30 -17.74
N ALA A 34 7.63 3.71 -18.00
CA ALA A 34 7.72 2.33 -18.46
C ALA A 34 7.15 1.32 -17.43
N VAL A 35 7.35 1.58 -16.14
CA VAL A 35 6.77 0.80 -15.05
C VAL A 35 5.24 0.95 -15.00
N VAL A 36 4.71 2.19 -15.14
CA VAL A 36 3.26 2.44 -15.21
C VAL A 36 2.65 1.76 -16.44
N ASP A 37 3.29 1.88 -17.61
CA ASP A 37 2.83 1.22 -18.85
C ASP A 37 2.73 -0.30 -18.66
N ALA A 38 3.78 -0.92 -18.12
CA ALA A 38 3.78 -2.36 -17.82
C ALA A 38 2.70 -2.76 -16.81
N ALA A 39 2.41 -1.92 -15.82
CA ALA A 39 1.35 -2.17 -14.85
C ALA A 39 -0.04 -2.16 -15.51
N LEU A 40 -0.32 -1.16 -16.37
CA LEU A 40 -1.56 -1.09 -17.13
C LEU A 40 -1.73 -2.28 -18.08
N ASP A 41 -0.66 -2.68 -18.76
CA ASP A 41 -0.67 -3.81 -19.70
C ASP A 41 -0.83 -5.16 -18.99
N ALA A 42 -0.34 -5.27 -17.76
CA ALA A 42 -0.50 -6.45 -16.91
C ALA A 42 -1.86 -6.49 -16.16
N GLY A 43 -2.71 -5.47 -16.32
CA GLY A 43 -4.04 -5.40 -15.72
C GLY A 43 -4.03 -4.95 -14.26
N VAL A 44 -3.01 -4.22 -13.80
CA VAL A 44 -3.02 -3.55 -12.50
C VAL A 44 -4.02 -2.41 -12.54
N THR A 45 -4.93 -2.39 -11.57
CA THR A 45 -5.99 -1.37 -11.47
C THR A 45 -5.82 -0.42 -10.29
N LEU A 46 -4.81 -0.63 -9.42
CA LEU A 46 -4.51 0.22 -8.28
C LEU A 46 -3.08 0.72 -8.34
N ILE A 47 -2.89 2.04 -8.35
CA ILE A 47 -1.59 2.69 -8.20
C ILE A 47 -1.58 3.42 -6.85
N ASP A 48 -0.62 3.06 -5.99
CA ASP A 48 -0.44 3.65 -4.67
C ASP A 48 0.76 4.60 -4.66
N THR A 49 0.53 5.83 -4.21
CA THR A 49 1.52 6.89 -4.05
C THR A 49 1.32 7.66 -2.75
N ALA A 50 2.00 8.77 -2.56
CA ALA A 50 1.81 9.74 -1.48
C ALA A 50 2.39 11.09 -1.88
N ASP A 51 1.89 12.18 -1.28
CA ASP A 51 2.41 13.54 -1.43
C ASP A 51 3.89 13.64 -1.04
N ILE A 52 4.30 12.99 0.05
CA ILE A 52 5.68 12.99 0.55
C ILE A 52 6.68 12.25 -0.36
N TYR A 53 6.23 11.37 -1.27
CA TYR A 53 7.17 10.61 -2.09
C TYR A 53 7.93 11.53 -3.03
N THR A 54 9.21 11.75 -2.68
CA THR A 54 10.12 12.71 -3.33
C THR A 54 9.46 14.10 -3.48
N GLN A 55 8.83 14.56 -2.39
CA GLN A 55 8.18 15.88 -2.30
C GLN A 55 7.19 16.15 -3.47
N GLY A 56 6.32 15.17 -3.74
CA GLY A 56 5.30 15.26 -4.79
C GLY A 56 5.73 14.77 -6.18
N THR A 57 7.02 14.56 -6.43
CA THR A 57 7.53 14.14 -7.76
C THR A 57 6.91 12.81 -8.21
N SER A 58 6.65 11.87 -7.27
CA SER A 58 5.97 10.61 -7.61
C SER A 58 4.58 10.86 -8.20
N GLU A 59 3.78 11.73 -7.57
CA GLU A 59 2.45 12.11 -8.08
C GLU A 59 2.52 12.81 -9.44
N GLU A 60 3.50 13.71 -9.64
CA GLU A 60 3.70 14.37 -10.94
C GLU A 60 4.02 13.37 -12.05
N PHE A 61 4.89 12.39 -11.77
CA PHE A 61 5.24 11.36 -12.75
C PHE A 61 4.04 10.50 -13.12
N ILE A 62 3.22 10.12 -12.12
CA ILE A 62 1.97 9.38 -12.33
C ILE A 62 0.99 10.20 -13.17
N GLY A 63 0.73 11.45 -12.80
CA GLY A 63 -0.19 12.33 -13.54
C GLY A 63 0.21 12.51 -15.00
N ARG A 64 1.52 12.64 -15.28
CA ARG A 64 2.05 12.72 -16.65
C ARG A 64 1.93 11.38 -17.38
N ALA A 65 2.25 10.27 -16.72
CA ALA A 65 2.20 8.94 -17.33
C ALA A 65 0.77 8.49 -17.64
N LEU A 66 -0.22 8.94 -16.90
CA LEU A 66 -1.64 8.61 -17.08
C LEU A 66 -2.40 9.59 -17.99
N ALA A 67 -1.74 10.56 -18.61
CA ALA A 67 -2.40 11.50 -19.52
C ALA A 67 -3.17 10.75 -20.63
N GLY A 68 -4.50 11.04 -20.75
CA GLY A 68 -5.41 10.39 -21.70
C GLY A 68 -5.84 8.95 -21.33
N ARG A 69 -5.49 8.45 -20.14
CA ARG A 69 -5.83 7.10 -19.67
C ARG A 69 -6.03 7.02 -18.15
N ARG A 70 -6.39 8.13 -17.53
CA ARG A 70 -6.62 8.26 -16.07
C ARG A 70 -7.70 7.30 -15.55
N ASP A 71 -8.67 7.00 -16.37
CA ASP A 71 -9.83 6.13 -16.11
C ASP A 71 -9.47 4.62 -16.06
N ARG A 72 -8.27 4.25 -16.51
CA ARG A 72 -7.82 2.85 -16.49
C ARG A 72 -7.42 2.33 -15.11
N VAL A 73 -7.20 3.24 -14.14
CA VAL A 73 -6.73 2.89 -12.79
C VAL A 73 -7.39 3.71 -11.71
N LEU A 74 -7.43 3.14 -10.52
CA LEU A 74 -7.69 3.82 -9.27
C LEU A 74 -6.37 4.35 -8.71
N ILE A 75 -6.34 5.60 -8.27
CA ILE A 75 -5.19 6.20 -7.60
C ILE A 75 -5.48 6.28 -6.11
N ALA A 76 -4.65 5.60 -5.32
CA ALA A 76 -4.56 5.80 -3.89
C ALA A 76 -3.37 6.73 -3.61
N THR A 77 -3.62 7.89 -3.00
CA THR A 77 -2.56 8.77 -2.51
C THR A 77 -2.77 9.10 -1.04
N LYS A 78 -1.75 9.71 -0.42
CA LYS A 78 -1.73 9.94 1.03
C LYS A 78 -1.30 11.36 1.34
N PHE A 79 -1.72 11.83 2.52
CA PHE A 79 -1.33 13.09 3.14
C PHE A 79 -0.98 12.86 4.61
N GLY A 80 -0.44 13.87 5.27
CA GLY A 80 -0.23 13.84 6.72
C GLY A 80 1.20 13.56 7.14
N LYS A 81 2.15 13.52 6.20
CA LYS A 81 3.58 13.59 6.47
C LYS A 81 4.13 14.97 6.14
N GLU A 82 5.30 15.28 6.72
CA GLU A 82 5.93 16.59 6.56
C GLU A 82 6.35 16.85 5.11
N MET A 83 5.79 17.90 4.53
CA MET A 83 6.17 18.42 3.22
C MET A 83 7.00 19.69 3.40
N ASP A 84 7.91 20.00 2.44
CA ASP A 84 8.81 21.17 2.53
C ASP A 84 8.05 22.50 2.69
N GLU A 85 6.87 22.61 2.07
CA GLU A 85 5.99 23.80 2.13
C GLU A 85 4.76 23.55 3.03
N ASN A 86 4.97 22.93 4.17
CA ASN A 86 3.91 22.56 5.10
C ASN A 86 3.24 23.80 5.76
N PRO A 87 1.93 23.98 5.66
CA PRO A 87 1.23 25.13 6.26
C PRO A 87 1.04 24.98 7.78
N SER A 88 1.13 23.77 8.35
CA SER A 88 0.81 23.47 9.74
C SER A 88 1.48 22.21 10.24
N GLU A 89 1.87 22.19 11.52
CA GLU A 89 2.31 20.97 12.23
C GLU A 89 1.14 20.01 12.52
N ALA A 90 -0.09 20.52 12.57
CA ALA A 90 -1.31 19.73 12.74
C ALA A 90 -1.76 19.16 11.37
N ARG A 91 -1.15 18.06 10.97
CA ARG A 91 -1.30 17.47 9.63
C ARG A 91 -2.62 16.73 9.38
N GLY A 92 -3.39 16.50 10.44
CA GLY A 92 -4.77 16.02 10.38
C GLY A 92 -5.82 17.15 10.37
N SER A 93 -5.40 18.42 10.51
CA SER A 93 -6.30 19.56 10.56
C SER A 93 -6.97 19.85 9.22
N ARG A 94 -8.12 20.50 9.28
CA ARG A 94 -8.90 20.92 8.10
C ARG A 94 -8.06 21.70 7.09
N ASP A 95 -7.28 22.67 7.56
CA ASP A 95 -6.50 23.54 6.70
C ASP A 95 -5.39 22.76 5.99
N TYR A 96 -4.71 21.88 6.72
CA TYR A 96 -3.68 21.02 6.14
C TYR A 96 -4.25 20.05 5.10
N ILE A 97 -5.31 19.33 5.43
CA ILE A 97 -5.93 18.35 4.53
C ILE A 97 -6.39 19.02 3.24
N ARG A 98 -7.00 20.20 3.33
CA ARG A 98 -7.46 20.96 2.15
C ARG A 98 -6.28 21.44 1.29
N TRP A 99 -5.22 21.93 1.90
CA TRP A 99 -4.00 22.30 1.18
C TRP A 99 -3.36 21.08 0.49
N ALA A 100 -3.24 19.96 1.19
CA ALA A 100 -2.62 18.74 0.68
C ALA A 100 -3.40 18.14 -0.49
N VAL A 101 -4.74 18.05 -0.40
CA VAL A 101 -5.58 17.49 -1.47
C VAL A 101 -5.48 18.31 -2.75
N GLU A 102 -5.50 19.65 -2.66
CA GLU A 102 -5.34 20.52 -3.83
C GLU A 102 -3.95 20.35 -4.48
N GLY A 103 -2.92 20.16 -3.66
CA GLY A 103 -1.58 19.82 -4.11
C GLY A 103 -1.55 18.51 -4.89
N SER A 104 -2.11 17.45 -4.33
CA SER A 104 -2.18 16.12 -4.94
C SER A 104 -2.99 16.12 -6.24
N LEU A 105 -4.17 16.73 -6.27
CA LEU A 105 -5.00 16.87 -7.49
C LEU A 105 -4.22 17.54 -8.62
N ARG A 106 -3.51 18.63 -8.30
CA ARG A 106 -2.69 19.39 -9.26
C ARG A 106 -1.54 18.55 -9.82
N ARG A 107 -0.78 17.85 -8.95
CA ARG A 107 0.36 16.99 -9.35
C ARG A 107 -0.10 15.77 -10.14
N LEU A 108 -1.17 15.12 -9.72
CA LEU A 108 -1.78 13.98 -10.40
C LEU A 108 -2.53 14.37 -11.68
N ARG A 109 -2.76 15.66 -11.95
CA ARG A 109 -3.48 16.19 -13.12
C ARG A 109 -4.88 15.59 -13.27
N THR A 110 -5.60 15.54 -12.17
CA THR A 110 -6.97 14.98 -12.10
C THR A 110 -7.84 15.83 -11.18
N ASP A 111 -9.14 15.79 -11.41
CA ASP A 111 -10.11 16.49 -10.56
C ASP A 111 -10.60 15.59 -9.40
N VAL A 112 -10.23 14.30 -9.40
CA VAL A 112 -10.69 13.36 -8.38
C VAL A 112 -9.59 12.36 -8.01
N ILE A 113 -9.42 12.13 -6.69
CA ILE A 113 -8.62 11.05 -6.11
C ILE A 113 -9.55 9.89 -5.77
N ASP A 114 -9.18 8.65 -6.15
CA ASP A 114 -10.04 7.50 -5.89
C ASP A 114 -10.00 7.07 -4.42
N VAL A 115 -8.80 6.95 -3.82
CA VAL A 115 -8.64 6.62 -2.39
C VAL A 115 -7.67 7.62 -1.76
N TYR A 116 -8.14 8.40 -0.78
CA TYR A 116 -7.32 9.39 -0.08
C TYR A 116 -7.09 8.94 1.36
N GLN A 117 -5.82 8.73 1.73
CA GLN A 117 -5.47 8.08 2.98
C GLN A 117 -4.69 9.00 3.90
N MET A 118 -5.04 9.01 5.19
CA MET A 118 -4.16 9.56 6.22
C MET A 118 -2.93 8.67 6.35
N HIS A 119 -1.72 9.21 6.09
CA HIS A 119 -0.47 8.43 6.00
C HIS A 119 -0.03 7.86 7.34
N GLU A 120 -0.26 8.61 8.42
CA GLU A 120 -0.04 8.24 9.81
C GLU A 120 -0.97 9.05 10.71
N PRO A 121 -1.32 8.55 11.91
CA PRO A 121 -2.11 9.31 12.86
C PRO A 121 -1.43 10.63 13.23
N ASP A 122 -2.21 11.70 13.36
CA ASP A 122 -1.72 13.01 13.84
C ASP A 122 -2.15 13.23 15.29
N PRO A 123 -1.21 13.25 16.25
CA PRO A 123 -1.54 13.48 17.66
C PRO A 123 -1.93 14.93 17.96
N ASN A 124 -1.71 15.85 17.02
CA ASN A 124 -1.96 17.28 17.19
C ASN A 124 -3.36 17.71 16.72
N THR A 125 -4.12 16.79 16.11
CA THR A 125 -5.48 17.06 15.61
C THR A 125 -6.48 16.06 16.20
N PRO A 126 -7.64 16.52 16.73
CA PRO A 126 -8.71 15.63 17.10
C PRO A 126 -9.16 14.76 15.90
N LEU A 127 -9.26 13.45 16.09
CA LEU A 127 -9.64 12.51 15.02
C LEU A 127 -10.95 12.90 14.34
N LEU A 128 -11.91 13.44 15.08
CA LEU A 128 -13.19 13.90 14.54
C LEU A 128 -13.00 15.01 13.48
N GLU A 129 -12.12 15.98 13.72
CA GLU A 129 -11.84 17.06 12.73
C GLU A 129 -11.29 16.50 11.41
N THR A 130 -10.38 15.52 11.51
CA THR A 130 -9.84 14.81 10.34
C THR A 130 -10.97 14.09 9.58
N LEU A 131 -11.82 13.33 10.28
CA LEU A 131 -12.93 12.60 9.65
C LEU A 131 -13.97 13.51 9.01
N GLU A 132 -14.35 14.61 9.67
CA GLU A 132 -15.27 15.61 9.12
C GLU A 132 -14.71 16.25 7.86
N THR A 133 -13.42 16.57 7.86
CA THR A 133 -12.76 17.17 6.68
C THR A 133 -12.70 16.18 5.51
N LEU A 134 -12.35 14.93 5.77
CA LEU A 134 -12.35 13.90 4.73
C LEU A 134 -13.75 13.64 4.18
N HIS A 135 -14.78 13.63 5.05
CA HIS A 135 -16.19 13.54 4.64
C HIS A 135 -16.58 14.71 3.71
N ASP A 136 -16.18 15.94 4.05
CA ASP A 136 -16.45 17.10 3.20
C ASP A 136 -15.81 16.93 1.81
N LEU A 137 -14.57 16.44 1.71
CA LEU A 137 -13.91 16.18 0.42
C LEU A 137 -14.63 15.14 -0.43
N VAL A 138 -15.23 14.14 0.20
CA VAL A 138 -16.07 13.15 -0.51
C VAL A 138 -17.34 13.80 -1.01
N ARG A 139 -18.02 14.62 -0.21
CA ARG A 139 -19.21 15.34 -0.62
C ARG A 139 -18.95 16.38 -1.71
N GLU A 140 -17.78 16.99 -1.71
CA GLU A 140 -17.32 17.93 -2.77
C GLU A 140 -16.95 17.19 -4.07
N GLY A 141 -16.85 15.86 -4.05
CA GLY A 141 -16.47 15.05 -5.21
C GLY A 141 -14.98 15.07 -5.54
N LYS A 142 -14.12 15.63 -4.67
CA LYS A 142 -12.66 15.64 -4.84
C LYS A 142 -12.02 14.31 -4.51
N VAL A 143 -12.68 13.53 -3.66
CA VAL A 143 -12.26 12.20 -3.19
C VAL A 143 -13.43 11.25 -3.31
N ARG A 144 -13.20 10.01 -3.77
CA ARG A 144 -14.26 8.98 -3.84
C ARG A 144 -14.35 8.17 -2.55
N TYR A 145 -13.20 7.71 -2.06
CA TYR A 145 -13.09 6.86 -0.88
C TYR A 145 -11.97 7.38 0.02
N ILE A 146 -12.12 7.12 1.31
CA ILE A 146 -11.11 7.50 2.31
C ILE A 146 -10.53 6.26 2.99
N GLY A 147 -9.31 6.40 3.50
CA GLY A 147 -8.62 5.32 4.19
C GLY A 147 -7.61 5.82 5.22
N SER A 148 -7.04 4.88 5.96
CA SER A 148 -5.99 5.13 6.94
C SER A 148 -4.71 4.36 6.60
N SER A 149 -3.59 4.81 7.12
CA SER A 149 -2.33 4.08 7.10
C SER A 149 -1.65 4.19 8.46
N ASN A 150 -1.03 3.09 8.90
CA ASN A 150 -0.35 3.00 10.20
C ASN A 150 -1.25 3.26 11.43
N TYR A 151 -2.55 3.10 11.29
CA TYR A 151 -3.48 3.13 12.42
C TYR A 151 -3.44 1.80 13.17
N THR A 152 -3.53 1.88 14.52
CA THR A 152 -3.73 0.71 15.37
C THR A 152 -5.17 0.22 15.27
N ALA A 153 -5.44 -0.99 15.75
CA ALA A 153 -6.79 -1.54 15.80
C ALA A 153 -7.75 -0.66 16.64
N GLU A 154 -7.26 -0.13 17.76
CA GLU A 154 -8.03 0.77 18.64
C GLU A 154 -8.40 2.06 17.92
N LEU A 155 -7.45 2.68 17.22
CA LEU A 155 -7.69 3.93 16.51
C LEU A 155 -8.63 3.73 15.30
N MET A 156 -8.55 2.58 14.64
CA MET A 156 -9.51 2.21 13.59
C MET A 156 -10.93 2.05 14.16
N GLN A 157 -11.06 1.41 15.32
CA GLN A 157 -12.34 1.26 16.00
C GLN A 157 -12.90 2.62 16.44
N GLU A 158 -12.07 3.52 16.98
CA GLU A 158 -12.48 4.87 17.36
C GLU A 158 -12.97 5.66 16.13
N ALA A 159 -12.22 5.61 15.02
CA ALA A 159 -12.60 6.26 13.77
C ALA A 159 -13.96 5.77 13.25
N ASP A 160 -14.20 4.45 13.25
CA ASP A 160 -15.47 3.86 12.84
C ASP A 160 -16.62 4.27 13.75
N ALA A 161 -16.39 4.27 15.07
CA ALA A 161 -17.40 4.68 16.05
C ALA A 161 -17.82 6.15 15.87
N LEU A 162 -16.85 7.05 15.69
CA LEU A 162 -17.09 8.47 15.42
C LEU A 162 -17.81 8.67 14.09
N ALA A 163 -17.40 7.96 13.05
CA ALA A 163 -18.02 8.06 11.74
C ALA A 163 -19.49 7.61 11.78
N ARG A 164 -19.81 6.53 12.50
CA ARG A 164 -21.21 6.08 12.71
C ARG A 164 -22.03 7.09 13.53
N GLU A 165 -21.49 7.56 14.64
CA GLU A 165 -22.17 8.52 15.53
C GLU A 165 -22.54 9.81 14.80
N ARG A 166 -21.62 10.30 13.94
CA ARG A 166 -21.74 11.57 13.22
C ARG A 166 -22.26 11.43 11.80
N GLN A 167 -22.57 10.21 11.35
CA GLN A 167 -23.01 9.92 9.98
C GLN A 167 -22.01 10.40 8.92
N LEU A 168 -20.71 10.20 9.17
CA LEU A 168 -19.61 10.55 8.27
C LEU A 168 -19.26 9.38 7.35
N THR A 169 -18.45 9.65 6.35
CA THR A 169 -17.84 8.64 5.47
C THR A 169 -16.91 7.73 6.29
N HIS A 170 -16.98 6.41 6.06
CA HIS A 170 -16.14 5.41 6.70
C HIS A 170 -14.87 5.14 5.90
N PHE A 171 -13.82 4.70 6.56
CA PHE A 171 -12.62 4.19 5.89
C PHE A 171 -12.94 2.88 5.15
N VAL A 172 -12.57 2.80 3.87
CA VAL A 172 -12.66 1.57 3.08
C VAL A 172 -11.33 0.80 3.05
N SER A 173 -10.23 1.47 3.36
CA SER A 173 -8.89 0.88 3.35
C SER A 173 -8.08 1.18 4.59
N ALA A 174 -7.25 0.21 5.00
CA ALA A 174 -6.14 0.37 5.92
C ALA A 174 -4.85 -0.04 5.20
N GLN A 175 -3.75 0.69 5.44
CA GLN A 175 -2.46 0.38 4.84
C GLN A 175 -1.40 0.29 5.93
N ASN A 176 -0.94 -0.93 6.24
CA ASN A 176 0.02 -1.19 7.30
C ASN A 176 1.21 -2.00 6.80
N HIS A 177 2.33 -1.95 7.54
CA HIS A 177 3.50 -2.78 7.25
C HIS A 177 3.14 -4.25 7.42
N TYR A 178 3.18 -5.01 6.33
CA TYR A 178 2.88 -6.43 6.38
C TYR A 178 3.63 -7.20 5.30
N SER A 179 4.34 -8.23 5.72
CA SER A 179 5.02 -9.20 4.87
C SER A 179 5.14 -10.53 5.62
N LEU A 180 5.57 -11.60 4.96
CA LEU A 180 5.78 -12.90 5.63
C LEU A 180 6.90 -12.89 6.68
N VAL A 181 7.74 -11.84 6.75
CA VAL A 181 8.77 -11.64 7.79
C VAL A 181 8.41 -10.51 8.76
N GLU A 182 7.31 -9.80 8.54
CA GLU A 182 6.82 -8.72 9.39
C GLU A 182 5.32 -8.91 9.57
N ARG A 183 4.92 -9.60 10.65
CA ARG A 183 3.58 -10.15 10.83
C ARG A 183 2.82 -9.56 12.03
N GLY A 184 3.31 -8.44 12.57
CA GLY A 184 2.77 -7.84 13.79
C GLY A 184 1.29 -7.49 13.73
N ILE A 185 0.75 -7.18 12.55
CA ILE A 185 -0.66 -6.78 12.37
C ILE A 185 -1.66 -7.96 12.41
N GLU A 186 -1.20 -9.20 12.47
CA GLU A 186 -2.08 -10.38 12.40
C GLU A 186 -2.90 -10.59 13.68
N ASP A 187 -2.43 -10.08 14.80
CA ASP A 187 -3.07 -10.30 16.10
C ASP A 187 -4.18 -9.30 16.40
N ASP A 188 -4.17 -8.14 15.78
CA ASP A 188 -5.06 -7.01 16.11
C ASP A 188 -5.63 -6.29 14.88
N VAL A 189 -4.78 -5.76 13.98
CA VAL A 189 -5.23 -4.93 12.85
C VAL A 189 -6.00 -5.74 11.80
N LEU A 190 -5.51 -6.93 11.41
CA LEU A 190 -6.24 -7.76 10.43
C LEU A 190 -7.61 -8.21 10.94
N PRO A 191 -7.76 -8.75 12.19
CA PRO A 191 -9.08 -9.03 12.75
C PRO A 191 -9.98 -7.79 12.84
N MET A 192 -9.40 -6.60 13.10
CA MET A 192 -10.15 -5.36 13.10
C MET A 192 -10.63 -4.99 11.70
N CYS A 193 -9.78 -5.12 10.69
CA CYS A 193 -10.17 -4.91 9.29
C CYS A 193 -11.35 -5.80 8.89
N GLU A 194 -11.29 -7.09 9.23
CA GLU A 194 -12.38 -8.04 8.96
C GLU A 194 -13.68 -7.63 9.67
N ARG A 195 -13.60 -7.24 10.95
CA ARG A 195 -14.76 -6.82 11.75
C ARG A 195 -15.41 -5.55 11.22
N LEU A 196 -14.62 -4.58 10.77
CA LEU A 196 -15.11 -3.28 10.30
C LEU A 196 -15.41 -3.26 8.79
N GLY A 197 -15.10 -4.34 8.06
CA GLY A 197 -15.25 -4.38 6.61
C GLY A 197 -14.26 -3.46 5.87
N ILE A 198 -13.05 -3.29 6.40
CA ILE A 198 -11.98 -2.46 5.84
C ILE A 198 -11.00 -3.35 5.08
N GLY A 199 -10.63 -2.97 3.85
CA GLY A 199 -9.66 -3.71 3.05
C GLY A 199 -8.22 -3.35 3.42
N GLN A 200 -7.39 -4.36 3.67
CA GLN A 200 -5.97 -4.17 3.98
C GLN A 200 -5.13 -4.08 2.70
N LEU A 201 -4.25 -3.10 2.64
CA LEU A 201 -3.28 -2.85 1.58
C LEU A 201 -1.84 -2.98 2.15
N PRO A 202 -1.24 -4.17 2.23
CA PRO A 202 0.11 -4.35 2.73
C PRO A 202 1.15 -3.49 1.99
N TYR A 203 1.92 -2.66 2.72
CA TYR A 203 3.11 -2.02 2.16
C TYR A 203 4.38 -2.77 2.59
N PHE A 204 5.46 -2.68 1.77
CA PHE A 204 6.68 -3.48 1.87
C PHE A 204 6.45 -5.00 1.92
N PRO A 205 5.53 -5.55 1.12
CA PRO A 205 5.18 -6.97 1.16
C PRO A 205 6.35 -7.90 0.84
N LEU A 206 7.36 -7.39 0.13
CA LEU A 206 8.58 -8.12 -0.22
C LEU A 206 9.74 -7.84 0.75
N ALA A 207 9.48 -7.24 1.93
CA ALA A 207 10.49 -6.92 2.93
C ALA A 207 11.71 -6.19 2.35
N SER A 208 11.48 -5.13 1.56
CA SER A 208 12.53 -4.39 0.84
C SER A 208 13.30 -5.22 -0.20
N GLY A 209 12.71 -6.32 -0.65
CA GLY A 209 13.28 -7.25 -1.63
C GLY A 209 13.93 -8.48 -1.00
N LEU A 210 13.91 -8.64 0.33
CA LEU A 210 14.42 -9.84 1.01
C LEU A 210 13.70 -11.10 0.52
N LEU A 211 12.38 -11.03 0.36
CA LEU A 211 11.53 -12.13 -0.10
C LEU A 211 11.49 -12.29 -1.63
N THR A 212 12.49 -11.79 -2.35
CA THR A 212 12.66 -12.05 -3.80
C THR A 212 13.74 -13.09 -4.10
N GLY A 213 14.45 -13.60 -3.07
CA GLY A 213 15.53 -14.57 -3.23
C GLY A 213 16.86 -14.02 -3.75
N LYS A 214 16.98 -12.68 -3.93
CA LYS A 214 18.20 -12.06 -4.48
C LYS A 214 19.28 -11.74 -3.46
N TYR A 215 18.99 -11.80 -2.16
CA TYR A 215 19.94 -11.54 -1.08
C TYR A 215 20.32 -12.83 -0.37
N THR A 216 21.58 -12.93 0.04
CA THR A 216 22.13 -14.06 0.78
C THR A 216 22.73 -13.57 2.09
N ARG A 217 22.43 -14.26 3.20
CA ARG A 217 22.97 -13.93 4.52
C ARG A 217 24.50 -13.98 4.50
N GLY A 218 25.14 -13.00 5.13
CA GLY A 218 26.60 -12.90 5.17
C GLY A 218 27.25 -12.33 3.90
N VAL A 219 26.46 -12.07 2.85
CA VAL A 219 26.93 -11.39 1.63
C VAL A 219 26.42 -9.96 1.61
N GLU A 220 27.31 -9.00 1.56
CA GLU A 220 26.96 -7.57 1.51
C GLU A 220 26.14 -7.27 0.23
N ALA A 221 24.98 -6.68 0.41
CA ALA A 221 24.16 -6.23 -0.71
C ALA A 221 24.74 -4.95 -1.31
N THR A 222 25.21 -5.02 -2.54
CA THR A 222 25.77 -3.86 -3.28
C THR A 222 24.72 -3.07 -4.03
N GLU A 223 23.52 -3.68 -4.27
CA GLU A 223 22.42 -3.08 -5.01
C GLU A 223 21.06 -3.30 -4.32
N GLY A 224 20.09 -2.51 -4.69
CA GLY A 224 18.73 -2.65 -4.19
C GLY A 224 18.44 -1.80 -2.94
N ARG A 225 17.32 -2.10 -2.26
CA ARG A 225 16.91 -1.33 -1.06
C ARG A 225 17.70 -1.67 0.20
N LEU A 226 18.28 -2.86 0.23
CA LEU A 226 19.04 -3.35 1.37
C LEU A 226 20.55 -3.12 1.22
N ALA A 227 20.99 -2.48 0.12
CA ALA A 227 22.40 -2.11 -0.07
C ALA A 227 22.91 -1.25 1.10
N GLY A 228 24.02 -1.67 1.72
CA GLY A 228 24.63 -1.02 2.86
C GLY A 228 23.79 -1.00 4.14
N ARG A 229 22.76 -1.84 4.25
CA ARG A 229 21.92 -1.96 5.44
C ARG A 229 22.13 -3.29 6.13
N GLU A 230 22.25 -3.24 7.44
CA GLU A 230 22.23 -4.42 8.28
C GLU A 230 20.79 -4.96 8.39
N ILE A 231 20.63 -6.27 8.23
CA ILE A 231 19.35 -6.96 8.38
C ILE A 231 19.42 -7.79 9.67
N PRO A 232 18.48 -7.56 10.61
CA PRO A 232 18.45 -8.34 11.86
C PRO A 232 18.40 -9.84 11.60
N ASP A 233 19.11 -10.61 12.45
CA ASP A 233 19.19 -12.07 12.32
C ASP A 233 17.82 -12.73 12.31
N GLU A 234 16.88 -12.29 13.14
CA GLU A 234 15.51 -12.80 13.18
C GLU A 234 14.79 -12.68 11.83
N ARG A 235 15.02 -11.59 11.09
CA ARG A 235 14.44 -11.42 9.74
C ARG A 235 15.09 -12.35 8.73
N TRP A 236 16.40 -12.62 8.87
CA TRP A 236 17.09 -13.62 8.08
C TRP A 236 16.57 -15.01 8.36
N ASP A 237 16.45 -15.40 9.64
CA ASP A 237 15.97 -16.73 10.05
C ASP A 237 14.60 -17.03 9.45
N ARG A 238 13.67 -16.05 9.49
CA ARG A 238 12.34 -16.16 8.87
C ARG A 238 12.43 -16.25 7.35
N ALA A 239 13.21 -15.37 6.70
CA ALA A 239 13.35 -15.38 5.25
C ALA A 239 13.94 -16.70 4.73
N GLU A 240 14.96 -17.25 5.40
CA GLU A 240 15.59 -18.53 5.06
C GLU A 240 14.65 -19.71 5.31
N ALA A 241 13.81 -19.67 6.36
CA ALA A 241 12.81 -20.70 6.60
C ALA A 241 11.75 -20.72 5.49
N LEU A 242 11.27 -19.53 5.06
CA LEU A 242 10.37 -19.39 3.93
C LEU A 242 11.01 -19.83 2.61
N GLN A 243 12.28 -19.51 2.40
CA GLN A 243 13.03 -19.91 1.22
C GLN A 243 13.14 -21.45 1.14
N ARG A 244 13.54 -22.11 2.23
CA ARG A 244 13.61 -23.59 2.29
C ARG A 244 12.27 -24.23 1.98
N TYR A 245 11.19 -23.77 2.61
CA TYR A 245 9.85 -24.28 2.34
C TYR A 245 9.46 -24.09 0.86
N ALA A 246 9.75 -22.91 0.29
CA ALA A 246 9.49 -22.63 -1.12
C ALA A 246 10.24 -23.59 -2.05
N GLU A 247 11.54 -23.82 -1.80
CA GLU A 247 12.40 -24.72 -2.58
C GLU A 247 11.92 -26.18 -2.51
N GLU A 248 11.57 -26.69 -1.31
CA GLU A 248 11.05 -28.05 -1.11
C GLU A 248 9.74 -28.31 -1.88
N ARG A 249 8.93 -27.26 -2.08
CA ARG A 249 7.65 -27.33 -2.79
C ARG A 249 7.74 -26.91 -4.27
N GLY A 250 8.91 -26.47 -4.73
CA GLY A 250 9.07 -25.94 -6.08
C GLY A 250 8.29 -24.64 -6.33
N ILE A 251 8.04 -23.84 -5.29
CA ILE A 251 7.29 -22.58 -5.35
C ILE A 251 8.32 -21.44 -5.42
N PRO A 252 8.23 -20.49 -6.36
CA PRO A 252 9.05 -19.29 -6.32
C PRO A 252 8.78 -18.48 -5.04
N LEU A 253 9.84 -18.06 -4.31
CA LEU A 253 9.69 -17.30 -3.06
C LEU A 253 8.84 -16.03 -3.23
N LEU A 254 8.96 -15.36 -4.38
CA LEU A 254 8.13 -14.21 -4.72
C LEU A 254 6.63 -14.55 -4.77
N HIS A 255 6.28 -15.73 -5.31
CA HIS A 255 4.89 -16.20 -5.36
C HIS A 255 4.35 -16.46 -3.95
N MET A 256 5.17 -17.07 -3.10
CA MET A 256 4.83 -17.26 -1.69
C MET A 256 4.65 -15.92 -0.98
N ALA A 257 5.54 -14.95 -1.20
CA ALA A 257 5.48 -13.63 -0.55
C ALA A 257 4.21 -12.84 -0.93
N VAL A 258 3.75 -12.90 -2.16
CA VAL A 258 2.55 -12.16 -2.61
C VAL A 258 1.28 -12.98 -2.40
N GLY A 259 1.22 -14.18 -2.96
CA GLY A 259 0.03 -15.05 -2.88
C GLY A 259 -0.24 -15.53 -1.46
N GLY A 260 0.81 -15.74 -0.64
CA GLY A 260 0.68 -16.08 0.77
C GLY A 260 -0.04 -14.99 1.58
N LEU A 261 0.31 -13.72 1.41
CA LEU A 261 -0.39 -12.61 2.08
C LEU A 261 -1.87 -12.56 1.69
N LEU A 262 -2.18 -12.78 0.41
CA LEU A 262 -3.56 -12.82 -0.08
C LEU A 262 -4.39 -13.96 0.51
N ALA A 263 -3.73 -15.05 0.94
CA ALA A 263 -4.38 -16.23 1.48
C ALA A 263 -4.46 -16.24 3.02
N LEU A 264 -3.57 -15.53 3.71
CA LEU A 264 -3.51 -15.52 5.17
C LEU A 264 -4.69 -14.79 5.82
N SER A 265 -5.25 -13.76 5.16
CA SER A 265 -6.45 -13.05 5.64
C SER A 265 -7.32 -12.61 4.46
N PRO A 266 -8.64 -12.77 4.55
CA PRO A 266 -9.59 -12.26 3.58
C PRO A 266 -9.64 -10.72 3.54
N ALA A 267 -9.17 -10.03 4.60
CA ALA A 267 -9.07 -8.58 4.62
C ALA A 267 -8.04 -8.04 3.62
N VAL A 268 -7.02 -8.83 3.24
CA VAL A 268 -6.01 -8.39 2.27
C VAL A 268 -6.65 -8.26 0.89
N SER A 269 -6.92 -7.03 0.48
CA SER A 269 -7.57 -6.73 -0.81
C SER A 269 -6.57 -6.62 -1.96
N SER A 270 -5.42 -5.98 -1.73
CA SER A 270 -4.38 -5.80 -2.76
C SER A 270 -3.01 -5.67 -2.11
N VAL A 271 -2.03 -6.42 -2.61
CA VAL A 271 -0.63 -6.34 -2.16
C VAL A 271 0.08 -5.24 -2.93
N ILE A 272 0.54 -4.18 -2.22
CA ILE A 272 1.18 -3.02 -2.85
C ILE A 272 2.66 -3.31 -3.07
N ALA A 273 3.00 -3.77 -4.27
CA ALA A 273 4.37 -4.13 -4.65
C ALA A 273 5.05 -3.02 -5.44
N GLY A 274 6.21 -2.55 -4.95
CA GLY A 274 7.04 -1.56 -5.65
C GLY A 274 7.84 -2.19 -6.79
N ALA A 275 8.06 -1.43 -7.86
CA ALA A 275 8.91 -1.82 -8.98
C ALA A 275 9.78 -0.65 -9.47
N THR A 276 10.93 -0.99 -10.07
CA THR A 276 11.84 -0.03 -10.75
C THR A 276 12.06 -0.41 -12.22
N LYS A 277 11.52 -1.57 -12.63
CA LYS A 277 11.61 -2.09 -14.01
C LYS A 277 10.32 -2.80 -14.40
N PRO A 278 9.92 -2.80 -15.69
CA PRO A 278 8.73 -3.50 -16.20
C PRO A 278 8.66 -4.99 -15.86
N GLU A 279 9.81 -5.68 -15.85
CA GLU A 279 9.89 -7.12 -15.57
C GLU A 279 9.47 -7.42 -14.13
N GLN A 280 9.80 -6.55 -13.18
CA GLN A 280 9.38 -6.68 -11.77
C GLN A 280 7.86 -6.54 -11.63
N VAL A 281 7.23 -5.65 -12.40
CA VAL A 281 5.76 -5.53 -12.41
C VAL A 281 5.13 -6.84 -12.85
N ARG A 282 5.60 -7.42 -13.98
CA ARG A 282 5.07 -8.68 -14.51
C ARG A 282 5.26 -9.82 -13.51
N ALA A 283 6.44 -9.92 -12.90
CA ALA A 283 6.74 -10.94 -11.90
C ALA A 283 5.84 -10.79 -10.64
N ASN A 284 5.62 -9.57 -10.16
CA ASN A 284 4.72 -9.31 -9.03
C ASN A 284 3.27 -9.71 -9.36
N VAL A 285 2.80 -9.38 -10.56
CA VAL A 285 1.46 -9.76 -11.05
C VAL A 285 1.31 -11.27 -11.17
N GLU A 286 2.30 -11.96 -11.72
CA GLU A 286 2.33 -13.41 -11.80
C GLU A 286 2.29 -14.04 -10.41
N ALA A 287 3.08 -13.52 -9.47
CA ALA A 287 3.10 -13.94 -8.08
C ALA A 287 1.71 -13.84 -7.39
N GLY A 288 0.91 -12.84 -7.74
CA GLY A 288 -0.46 -12.69 -7.26
C GLY A 288 -1.44 -13.75 -7.81
N SER A 289 -1.04 -14.55 -8.79
CA SER A 289 -1.85 -15.65 -9.32
C SER A 289 -1.68 -16.97 -8.56
N TRP A 290 -0.63 -17.09 -7.74
CA TRP A 290 -0.43 -18.30 -6.94
C TRP A 290 -1.53 -18.48 -5.90
N ARG A 291 -2.04 -19.70 -5.83
CA ARG A 291 -3.07 -20.11 -4.86
C ARG A 291 -2.49 -21.20 -3.98
N PRO A 292 -2.12 -20.85 -2.71
CA PRO A 292 -1.64 -21.84 -1.76
C PRO A 292 -2.71 -22.88 -1.45
N SER A 293 -2.29 -24.13 -1.25
CA SER A 293 -3.14 -25.18 -0.67
C SER A 293 -3.39 -24.90 0.82
N ASP A 294 -4.35 -25.61 1.42
CA ASP A 294 -4.59 -25.52 2.86
C ASP A 294 -3.34 -25.90 3.67
N GLU A 295 -2.54 -26.85 3.15
CA GLU A 295 -1.26 -27.26 3.75
C GLU A 295 -0.24 -26.10 3.69
N ASP A 296 -0.15 -25.40 2.56
CA ASP A 296 0.73 -24.23 2.41
C ASP A 296 0.30 -23.10 3.35
N VAL A 297 -0.99 -22.83 3.48
CA VAL A 297 -1.51 -21.82 4.41
C VAL A 297 -1.20 -22.18 5.85
N ALA A 298 -1.36 -23.46 6.24
CA ALA A 298 -1.02 -23.94 7.57
C ALA A 298 0.48 -23.80 7.86
N ALA A 299 1.33 -24.15 6.89
CA ALA A 299 2.78 -23.98 6.99
C ALA A 299 3.18 -22.51 7.12
N LEU A 300 2.60 -21.61 6.28
CA LEU A 300 2.84 -20.16 6.38
C LEU A 300 2.44 -19.60 7.75
N ARG A 301 1.36 -20.09 8.35
CA ARG A 301 0.96 -19.72 9.72
C ARG A 301 1.96 -20.19 10.77
N ALA A 302 2.54 -21.38 10.59
CA ALA A 302 3.54 -21.95 11.52
C ALA A 302 4.92 -21.29 11.40
N LEU A 303 5.27 -20.75 10.24
CA LEU A 303 6.54 -20.02 9.97
C LEU A 303 6.49 -18.54 10.41
N ARG A 304 5.70 -18.22 11.43
CA ARG A 304 5.53 -16.88 11.97
C ARG A 304 6.73 -16.40 12.82
#